data_92c05411201092d5834fb8c5eba7ecb8
#
_entry.id   92c05411201092d5834fb8c5eba7ecb8
#
_cell.length_a   1.000
_cell.length_b   1.000
_cell.length_c   1.000
_cell.angle_alpha   90.00
_cell.angle_beta   90.00
_cell.angle_gamma   90.00
#
_symmetry.space_group_name_H-M   'P 1'
#
loop_
_entity.id
_entity.type
_entity.pdbx_description
1 polymer ?
#
loop_
_entity_poly.entity_id
_entity_poly.type
_entity_poly.pdbx_seq_one_letter_code
_entity_poly.pdbx_strand_id
1 'polypeptide(L)'
;MQTLFAELEEKLPEGAKLFRNRLSRTEQLAILDDVAAILEAAPPFRPQMPTGPYMINSLTNCGPLGWMSDKRGYRYEPTHPATGKPWPPIPPTVLSVAKQAAADTGYAFEPDACLVNIYAADGRLSLHRDYDEADFAWPIVSLSFGNDADFQLAGPKRTGPSQTFTLHSGDVFVLAGPSRLRYHGVKRIRPGTSPIQHKALPEGGRINLTLRRAR
;
A
#
# COMPACT_ATOMS: atom_id res chain seq x y z
N MET A 1 3.87 -34.80 -14.11
CA MET A 1 4.90 -34.46 -13.11
C MET A 1 4.38 -33.22 -12.41
N GLN A 2 3.60 -33.40 -11.33
CA GLN A 2 3.03 -32.30 -10.52
C GLN A 2 4.16 -31.61 -9.78
N THR A 3 4.22 -30.29 -9.94
CA THR A 3 5.23 -29.41 -9.35
C THR A 3 5.17 -29.46 -7.83
N LEU A 4 6.25 -29.94 -7.23
CA LEU A 4 6.44 -30.20 -5.79
C LEU A 4 6.82 -28.90 -5.02
N PHE A 5 6.20 -27.78 -5.34
CA PHE A 5 6.31 -26.55 -4.54
C PHE A 5 4.90 -26.01 -4.29
N ALA A 6 4.17 -26.68 -3.37
CA ALA A 6 3.15 -25.97 -2.64
C ALA A 6 3.90 -24.87 -1.88
N GLU A 7 3.79 -23.62 -2.34
CA GLU A 7 4.20 -22.46 -1.54
C GLU A 7 3.52 -22.64 -0.19
N LEU A 8 4.32 -22.72 0.88
CA LEU A 8 3.80 -22.79 2.23
C LEU A 8 2.91 -21.55 2.42
N GLU A 9 1.60 -21.73 2.44
CA GLU A 9 0.68 -20.64 2.73
C GLU A 9 1.11 -20.00 4.05
N GLU A 10 1.44 -18.72 4.01
CA GLU A 10 1.80 -18.00 5.21
C GLU A 10 0.64 -18.05 6.19
N LYS A 11 0.90 -18.61 7.36
CA LYS A 11 -0.10 -18.66 8.42
C LYS A 11 -0.32 -17.26 8.99
N LEU A 12 -1.20 -16.52 8.32
CA LEU A 12 -1.56 -15.17 8.72
C LEU A 12 -2.61 -15.19 9.85
N PRO A 13 -2.60 -14.17 10.72
CA PRO A 13 -3.62 -14.03 11.74
C PRO A 13 -5.00 -13.75 11.13
N GLU A 14 -6.05 -14.08 11.87
CA GLU A 14 -7.43 -13.80 11.48
C GLU A 14 -7.62 -12.33 11.05
N GLY A 15 -8.30 -12.11 9.93
CA GLY A 15 -8.52 -10.79 9.33
C GLY A 15 -7.36 -10.27 8.49
N ALA A 16 -6.23 -10.98 8.42
CA ALA A 16 -5.17 -10.71 7.45
C ALA A 16 -5.21 -11.73 6.32
N LYS A 17 -5.19 -11.29 5.07
CA LYS A 17 -5.19 -12.18 3.90
C LYS A 17 -4.20 -11.68 2.85
N LEU A 18 -3.40 -12.59 2.34
CA LEU A 18 -2.48 -12.34 1.23
C LEU A 18 -2.94 -13.15 0.02
N PHE A 19 -3.26 -12.44 -1.04
CA PHE A 19 -3.58 -13.00 -2.34
C PHE A 19 -2.34 -12.93 -3.23
N ARG A 20 -1.68 -14.07 -3.40
CA ARG A 20 -0.49 -14.20 -4.24
C ARG A 20 -0.85 -14.09 -5.72
N ASN A 21 -0.02 -13.34 -6.48
CA ASN A 21 -0.17 -13.20 -7.93
C ASN A 21 -1.61 -12.83 -8.36
N ARG A 22 -2.31 -12.03 -7.55
CA ARG A 22 -3.69 -11.62 -7.80
C ARG A 22 -3.83 -10.82 -9.09
N LEU A 23 -2.80 -10.08 -9.45
CA LEU A 23 -2.75 -9.28 -10.66
C LEU A 23 -1.83 -9.95 -11.68
N SER A 24 -2.36 -10.25 -12.85
CA SER A 24 -1.58 -10.68 -14.01
C SER A 24 -0.59 -9.58 -14.43
N ARG A 25 0.43 -9.94 -15.20
CA ARG A 25 1.40 -8.97 -15.74
C ARG A 25 0.70 -7.84 -16.52
N THR A 26 -0.31 -8.16 -17.32
CA THR A 26 -1.06 -7.17 -18.12
C THR A 26 -1.81 -6.18 -17.23
N GLU A 27 -2.49 -6.67 -16.19
CA GLU A 27 -3.18 -5.81 -15.22
C GLU A 27 -2.21 -4.92 -14.46
N GLN A 28 -1.05 -5.46 -14.04
CA GLN A 28 -0.02 -4.68 -13.37
C GLN A 28 0.48 -3.52 -14.24
N LEU A 29 0.76 -3.77 -15.52
CA LEU A 29 1.22 -2.74 -16.45
C LEU A 29 0.15 -1.68 -16.69
N ALA A 30 -1.12 -2.07 -16.89
CA ALA A 30 -2.24 -1.14 -17.06
C ALA A 30 -2.43 -0.25 -15.82
N ILE A 31 -2.37 -0.82 -14.61
CA ILE A 31 -2.45 -0.04 -13.38
C ILE A 31 -1.24 0.91 -13.23
N LEU A 32 -0.05 0.50 -13.66
CA LEU A 32 1.13 1.36 -13.62
C LEU A 32 1.07 2.51 -14.64
N ASP A 33 0.36 2.35 -15.78
CA ASP A 33 0.05 3.46 -16.68
C ASP A 33 -0.85 4.50 -15.99
N ASP A 34 -1.90 4.04 -15.28
CA ASP A 34 -2.75 4.91 -14.46
C ASP A 34 -1.92 5.61 -13.36
N VAL A 35 -1.03 4.88 -12.68
CA VAL A 35 -0.12 5.46 -11.69
C VAL A 35 0.78 6.51 -12.30
N ALA A 36 1.32 6.31 -13.50
CA ALA A 36 2.13 7.33 -14.18
C ALA A 36 1.33 8.64 -14.39
N ALA A 37 0.07 8.55 -14.80
CA ALA A 37 -0.80 9.72 -14.93
C ALA A 37 -1.10 10.39 -13.58
N ILE A 38 -1.27 9.59 -12.51
CA ILE A 38 -1.41 10.13 -11.15
C ILE A 38 -0.16 10.91 -10.72
N LEU A 39 1.04 10.36 -10.98
CA LEU A 39 2.32 11.02 -10.62
C LEU A 39 2.53 12.34 -11.37
N GLU A 40 2.02 12.47 -12.59
CA GLU A 40 2.03 13.72 -13.36
C GLU A 40 1.03 14.74 -12.80
N ALA A 41 -0.18 14.33 -12.48
CA ALA A 41 -1.24 15.21 -11.99
C ALA A 41 -1.03 15.63 -10.53
N ALA A 42 -0.51 14.74 -9.70
CA ALA A 42 -0.22 14.94 -8.29
C ALA A 42 1.24 14.51 -8.01
N PRO A 43 2.23 15.39 -8.23
CA PRO A 43 3.65 15.06 -8.09
C PRO A 43 4.01 14.49 -6.73
N PRO A 44 4.89 13.48 -6.65
CA PRO A 44 5.29 12.90 -5.38
C PRO A 44 5.98 13.91 -4.46
N PHE A 45 5.73 13.79 -3.17
CA PHE A 45 6.38 14.58 -2.14
C PHE A 45 6.83 13.72 -0.97
N ARG A 46 7.71 14.24 -0.13
CA ARG A 46 8.14 13.59 1.11
C ARG A 46 7.46 14.28 2.29
N PRO A 47 6.52 13.60 2.99
CA PRO A 47 5.87 14.17 4.16
C PRO A 47 6.87 14.46 5.28
N GLN A 48 6.64 15.54 6.00
CA GLN A 48 7.35 15.80 7.24
C GLN A 48 6.64 15.10 8.40
N MET A 49 7.39 14.41 9.24
CA MET A 49 6.84 13.84 10.48
C MET A 49 6.47 14.97 11.44
N PRO A 50 5.45 14.80 12.31
CA PRO A 50 5.11 15.80 13.33
C PRO A 50 6.29 16.16 14.25
N THR A 51 7.22 15.21 14.43
CA THR A 51 8.46 15.38 15.21
C THR A 51 9.58 16.10 14.46
N GLY A 52 9.37 16.47 13.19
CA GLY A 52 10.29 17.28 12.39
C GLY A 52 11.01 16.63 11.24
N PRO A 53 11.52 15.38 11.32
CA PRO A 53 12.19 14.72 10.19
C PRO A 53 11.26 14.46 9.01
N TYR A 54 11.82 14.41 7.79
CA TYR A 54 11.07 13.95 6.61
C TYR A 54 11.07 12.42 6.52
N MET A 55 9.98 11.87 5.99
CA MET A 55 9.91 10.44 5.66
C MET A 55 10.98 10.06 4.63
N ILE A 56 11.49 8.82 4.70
CA ILE A 56 12.45 8.29 3.74
C ILE A 56 11.80 8.15 2.36
N ASN A 57 10.58 7.61 2.33
CA ASN A 57 9.84 7.37 1.11
C ASN A 57 9.11 8.62 0.64
N SER A 58 8.98 8.76 -0.68
CA SER A 58 8.04 9.69 -1.29
C SER A 58 6.65 9.05 -1.37
N LEU A 59 5.63 9.89 -1.44
CA LEU A 59 4.27 9.45 -1.67
C LEU A 59 3.47 10.50 -2.46
N THR A 60 2.37 10.06 -3.02
CA THR A 60 1.27 10.90 -3.47
C THR A 60 -0.05 10.20 -3.18
N ASN A 61 -1.16 10.75 -3.61
CA ASN A 61 -2.48 10.17 -3.37
C ASN A 61 -3.36 10.28 -4.61
N CYS A 62 -4.41 9.46 -4.63
CA CYS A 62 -5.56 9.62 -5.50
C CYS A 62 -6.86 9.28 -4.73
N GLY A 63 -7.98 9.84 -5.18
CA GLY A 63 -9.28 9.71 -4.52
C GLY A 63 -9.80 11.04 -3.98
N PRO A 64 -11.01 11.06 -3.41
CA PRO A 64 -11.58 12.23 -2.74
C PRO A 64 -10.71 12.81 -1.64
N LEU A 65 -9.95 11.94 -0.94
CA LEU A 65 -9.08 12.31 0.17
C LEU A 65 -7.67 11.72 -0.03
N GLY A 66 -6.65 12.43 0.45
CA GLY A 66 -5.28 11.97 0.45
C GLY A 66 -4.67 12.09 1.84
N TRP A 67 -3.96 11.05 2.27
CA TRP A 67 -3.22 11.06 3.52
C TRP A 67 -2.00 11.96 3.43
N MET A 68 -1.77 12.75 4.46
CA MET A 68 -0.59 13.58 4.56
C MET A 68 -0.14 13.78 6.01
N SER A 69 1.09 14.24 6.16
CA SER A 69 1.71 14.56 7.43
C SER A 69 2.55 15.81 7.33
N ASP A 70 2.46 16.66 8.32
CA ASP A 70 3.33 17.80 8.57
C ASP A 70 3.38 18.09 10.08
N LYS A 71 3.92 19.24 10.50
CA LYS A 71 3.99 19.66 11.91
C LYS A 71 2.63 19.70 12.62
N ARG A 72 1.50 19.76 11.88
CA ARG A 72 0.14 19.73 12.43
C ARG A 72 -0.37 18.30 12.70
N GLY A 73 0.40 17.28 12.35
CA GLY A 73 0.05 15.87 12.54
C GLY A 73 -0.35 15.13 11.27
N TYR A 74 -0.84 13.92 11.47
CA TYR A 74 -1.36 13.04 10.43
C TYR A 74 -2.82 13.35 10.17
N ARG A 75 -3.23 13.36 8.88
CA ARG A 75 -4.61 13.66 8.51
C ARG A 75 -4.91 13.33 7.04
N TYR A 76 -6.18 13.34 6.71
CA TYR A 76 -6.66 13.27 5.33
C TYR A 76 -7.10 14.66 4.86
N GLU A 77 -6.65 15.06 3.66
CA GLU A 77 -6.95 16.35 3.04
C GLU A 77 -7.47 16.15 1.61
N PRO A 78 -8.36 17.01 1.10
CA PRO A 78 -8.90 16.88 -0.25
C PRO A 78 -7.97 17.37 -1.35
N THR A 79 -6.85 18.04 -0.99
CA THR A 79 -5.96 18.70 -1.95
C THR A 79 -4.49 18.36 -1.73
N HIS A 80 -3.74 18.36 -2.83
CA HIS A 80 -2.31 18.16 -2.82
C HIS A 80 -1.57 19.34 -2.14
N PRO A 81 -0.64 19.11 -1.20
CA PRO A 81 -0.05 20.16 -0.36
C PRO A 81 0.77 21.20 -1.11
N ALA A 82 1.40 20.84 -2.23
CA ALA A 82 2.24 21.76 -3.00
C ALA A 82 1.49 22.44 -4.15
N THR A 83 0.51 21.78 -4.76
CA THR A 83 -0.21 22.34 -5.93
C THR A 83 -1.53 22.98 -5.56
N GLY A 84 -2.11 22.65 -4.39
CA GLY A 84 -3.47 23.08 -3.98
C GLY A 84 -4.60 22.45 -4.79
N LYS A 85 -4.30 21.62 -5.78
CA LYS A 85 -5.31 20.96 -6.63
C LYS A 85 -5.92 19.75 -5.90
N PRO A 86 -7.20 19.40 -6.21
CA PRO A 86 -7.77 18.12 -5.80
C PRO A 86 -6.88 16.95 -6.26
N TRP A 87 -6.90 15.87 -5.50
CA TRP A 87 -6.25 14.63 -5.91
C TRP A 87 -6.94 14.07 -7.16
N PRO A 88 -6.17 13.41 -8.07
CA PRO A 88 -6.78 12.70 -9.20
C PRO A 88 -7.67 11.55 -8.69
N PRO A 89 -8.68 11.13 -9.47
CA PRO A 89 -9.55 10.03 -9.04
C PRO A 89 -8.79 8.71 -8.87
N ILE A 90 -9.30 7.81 -8.02
CA ILE A 90 -8.80 6.43 -7.95
C ILE A 90 -9.18 5.74 -9.26
N PRO A 91 -8.22 5.10 -9.97
CA PRO A 91 -8.53 4.39 -11.21
C PRO A 91 -9.60 3.31 -11.00
N PRO A 92 -10.57 3.15 -11.91
CA PRO A 92 -11.64 2.15 -11.78
C PRO A 92 -11.11 0.72 -11.62
N THR A 93 -10.02 0.38 -12.30
CA THR A 93 -9.36 -0.94 -12.18
C THR A 93 -8.87 -1.18 -10.76
N VAL A 94 -8.19 -0.19 -10.16
CA VAL A 94 -7.70 -0.26 -8.78
C VAL A 94 -8.84 -0.41 -7.79
N LEU A 95 -9.94 0.36 -7.97
CA LEU A 95 -11.15 0.25 -7.15
C LEU A 95 -11.76 -1.15 -7.24
N SER A 96 -11.89 -1.69 -8.44
CA SER A 96 -12.46 -3.02 -8.68
C SER A 96 -11.66 -4.11 -7.98
N VAL A 97 -10.34 -4.10 -8.15
CA VAL A 97 -9.44 -5.08 -7.49
C VAL A 97 -9.54 -4.99 -5.98
N ALA A 98 -9.54 -3.77 -5.43
CA ALA A 98 -9.60 -3.57 -3.98
C ALA A 98 -10.94 -4.02 -3.37
N LYS A 99 -12.06 -3.68 -4.02
CA LYS A 99 -13.41 -4.12 -3.58
C LYS A 99 -13.54 -5.65 -3.63
N GLN A 100 -13.06 -6.27 -4.71
CA GLN A 100 -13.11 -7.72 -4.84
C GLN A 100 -12.23 -8.42 -3.79
N ALA A 101 -11.01 -7.94 -3.56
CA ALA A 101 -10.13 -8.51 -2.54
C ALA A 101 -10.72 -8.39 -1.13
N ALA A 102 -11.37 -7.28 -0.80
CA ALA A 102 -12.08 -7.11 0.45
C ALA A 102 -13.29 -8.09 0.55
N ALA A 103 -14.11 -8.20 -0.50
CA ALA A 103 -15.25 -9.11 -0.56
C ALA A 103 -14.82 -10.58 -0.40
N ASP A 104 -13.70 -10.98 -0.99
CA ASP A 104 -13.11 -12.33 -0.85
C ASP A 104 -12.66 -12.63 0.61
N THR A 105 -12.58 -11.62 1.46
CA THR A 105 -12.34 -11.75 2.92
C THR A 105 -13.59 -11.56 3.77
N GLY A 106 -14.74 -11.38 3.13
CA GLY A 106 -16.04 -11.21 3.82
C GLY A 106 -16.35 -9.77 4.25
N TYR A 107 -15.62 -8.78 3.74
CA TYR A 107 -15.83 -7.38 4.09
C TYR A 107 -16.31 -6.56 2.89
N ALA A 108 -17.32 -5.71 3.08
CA ALA A 108 -17.63 -4.64 2.15
C ALA A 108 -16.52 -3.59 2.16
N PHE A 109 -16.29 -2.90 1.02
CA PHE A 109 -15.27 -1.87 0.94
C PHE A 109 -15.63 -0.76 -0.04
N GLU A 110 -15.70 0.46 0.46
CA GLU A 110 -15.94 1.68 -0.32
C GLU A 110 -14.82 2.69 -0.03
N PRO A 111 -13.61 2.52 -0.62
CA PRO A 111 -12.48 3.40 -0.35
C PRO A 111 -12.71 4.79 -0.92
N ASP A 112 -12.31 5.81 -0.17
CA ASP A 112 -12.32 7.21 -0.56
C ASP A 112 -10.90 7.82 -0.59
N ALA A 113 -9.89 7.03 -0.25
CA ALA A 113 -8.49 7.41 -0.28
C ALA A 113 -7.62 6.26 -0.80
N CYS A 114 -6.63 6.60 -1.62
CA CYS A 114 -5.59 5.68 -2.09
C CYS A 114 -4.23 6.36 -1.96
N LEU A 115 -3.43 5.88 -1.03
CA LEU A 115 -2.05 6.31 -0.82
C LEU A 115 -1.13 5.57 -1.79
N VAL A 116 -0.39 6.32 -2.60
CA VAL A 116 0.63 5.81 -3.52
C VAL A 116 1.99 5.94 -2.84
N ASN A 117 2.47 4.87 -2.23
CA ASN A 117 3.79 4.82 -1.60
C ASN A 117 4.86 4.48 -2.63
N ILE A 118 5.93 5.26 -2.68
CA ILE A 118 7.05 5.13 -3.61
C ILE A 118 8.31 4.84 -2.80
N TYR A 119 8.83 3.62 -2.93
CA TYR A 119 10.03 3.17 -2.25
C TYR A 119 11.19 3.12 -3.23
N ALA A 120 12.26 3.84 -2.95
CA ALA A 120 13.55 3.65 -3.61
C ALA A 120 14.16 2.28 -3.22
N ALA A 121 15.30 1.93 -3.81
CA ALA A 121 15.97 0.66 -3.56
C ALA A 121 16.34 0.42 -2.08
N ASP A 122 16.63 1.49 -1.32
CA ASP A 122 16.91 1.50 0.11
C ASP A 122 15.68 1.84 0.98
N GLY A 123 14.51 1.94 0.35
CA GLY A 123 13.25 2.32 0.98
C GLY A 123 12.83 1.36 2.09
N ARG A 124 12.28 1.91 3.16
CA ARG A 124 11.75 1.17 4.30
C ARG A 124 10.65 1.95 4.99
N LEU A 125 9.83 1.27 5.76
CA LEU A 125 8.78 1.88 6.56
C LEU A 125 8.73 1.18 7.92
N SER A 126 9.01 1.91 8.98
CA SER A 126 9.01 1.38 10.34
C SER A 126 7.64 0.83 10.73
N LEU A 127 7.59 -0.07 11.70
CA LEU A 127 6.34 -0.57 12.25
C LEU A 127 5.43 0.59 12.68
N HIS A 128 4.26 0.64 12.07
CA HIS A 128 3.18 1.59 12.32
C HIS A 128 1.85 0.84 12.22
N ARG A 129 0.78 1.52 12.54
CA ARG A 129 -0.58 1.09 12.26
C ARG A 129 -1.33 2.24 11.61
N ASP A 130 -2.25 1.92 10.73
CA ASP A 130 -3.15 2.89 10.14
C ASP A 130 -4.27 3.19 11.15
N TYR A 131 -4.28 4.43 11.64
CA TYR A 131 -5.09 4.86 12.78
C TYR A 131 -5.72 6.26 12.58
N ASP A 132 -5.64 6.78 11.36
CA ASP A 132 -6.09 8.14 11.05
C ASP A 132 -7.48 8.18 10.40
N GLU A 133 -8.10 7.01 10.21
CA GLU A 133 -9.43 6.82 9.63
C GLU A 133 -10.54 6.98 10.69
N ALA A 134 -11.72 7.42 10.25
CA ALA A 134 -12.87 7.64 11.14
C ALA A 134 -13.52 6.33 11.64
N ASP A 135 -13.45 5.24 10.85
CA ASP A 135 -14.08 3.97 11.17
C ASP A 135 -13.16 2.79 10.79
N PHE A 136 -12.78 2.00 11.77
CA PHE A 136 -11.91 0.84 11.62
C PHE A 136 -12.64 -0.45 11.25
N ALA A 137 -13.96 -0.43 11.08
CA ALA A 137 -14.72 -1.55 10.53
C ALA A 137 -14.37 -1.81 9.04
N TRP A 138 -13.92 -0.77 8.33
CA TRP A 138 -13.48 -0.85 6.95
C TRP A 138 -12.08 -1.48 6.82
N PRO A 139 -11.88 -2.39 5.86
CA PRO A 139 -10.56 -2.99 5.61
C PRO A 139 -9.56 -1.98 5.05
N ILE A 140 -8.29 -2.38 5.07
CA ILE A 140 -7.23 -1.79 4.25
C ILE A 140 -6.89 -2.80 3.17
N VAL A 141 -6.76 -2.34 1.94
CA VAL A 141 -6.32 -3.16 0.82
C VAL A 141 -5.07 -2.55 0.19
N SER A 142 -4.04 -3.38 0.01
CA SER A 142 -2.73 -2.97 -0.45
C SER A 142 -2.32 -3.76 -1.70
N LEU A 143 -2.00 -3.06 -2.80
CA LEU A 143 -1.56 -3.62 -4.07
C LEU A 143 -0.05 -3.35 -4.25
N SER A 144 0.70 -4.37 -4.67
CA SER A 144 2.17 -4.34 -4.75
C SER A 144 2.68 -4.36 -6.19
N PHE A 145 3.64 -3.49 -6.53
CA PHE A 145 4.23 -3.38 -7.88
C PHE A 145 5.73 -3.16 -7.83
N GLY A 146 6.48 -3.85 -8.69
CA GLY A 146 7.94 -3.69 -8.80
C GLY A 146 8.71 -4.69 -7.97
N ASN A 147 9.79 -4.26 -7.33
CA ASN A 147 10.65 -5.16 -6.56
C ASN A 147 9.97 -5.70 -5.31
N ASP A 148 10.41 -6.89 -4.89
CA ASP A 148 9.96 -7.55 -3.67
C ASP A 148 10.24 -6.70 -2.42
N ALA A 149 9.41 -6.88 -1.41
CA ALA A 149 9.62 -6.26 -0.10
C ALA A 149 9.52 -7.27 1.03
N ASP A 150 10.45 -7.19 1.98
CA ASP A 150 10.30 -7.86 3.26
C ASP A 150 9.29 -7.10 4.11
N PHE A 151 8.07 -7.59 4.14
CA PHE A 151 6.97 -7.01 4.90
C PHE A 151 6.91 -7.63 6.29
N GLN A 152 6.78 -6.79 7.30
CA GLN A 152 6.67 -7.19 8.69
C GLN A 152 5.25 -6.96 9.19
N LEU A 153 4.64 -8.01 9.77
CA LEU A 153 3.35 -7.96 10.42
C LEU A 153 3.51 -8.33 11.89
N ALA A 154 3.20 -7.43 12.78
CA ALA A 154 3.27 -7.60 14.22
C ALA A 154 1.86 -7.77 14.84
N GLY A 155 1.79 -7.83 16.15
CA GLY A 155 0.55 -7.86 16.93
C GLY A 155 -0.11 -6.48 17.06
N PRO A 156 -1.09 -6.37 17.96
CA PRO A 156 -1.77 -5.10 18.27
C PRO A 156 -0.86 -4.12 19.05
N LYS A 157 0.30 -4.56 19.50
CA LYS A 157 1.31 -3.73 20.16
C LYS A 157 2.53 -3.60 19.24
N ARG A 158 3.17 -2.43 19.25
CA ARG A 158 4.38 -2.16 18.46
C ARG A 158 5.57 -3.03 18.88
N THR A 159 5.62 -3.40 20.15
CA THR A 159 6.60 -4.30 20.75
C THR A 159 6.01 -5.70 20.84
N GLY A 160 6.81 -6.72 20.57
CA GLY A 160 6.38 -8.12 20.65
C GLY A 160 6.72 -8.92 19.39
N PRO A 161 6.25 -10.16 19.30
CA PRO A 161 6.55 -11.02 18.17
C PRO A 161 5.95 -10.47 16.87
N SER A 162 6.71 -10.59 15.80
CA SER A 162 6.29 -10.25 14.45
C SER A 162 6.75 -11.33 13.48
N GLN A 163 5.97 -11.54 12.44
CA GLN A 163 6.37 -12.36 11.30
C GLN A 163 6.84 -11.48 10.15
N THR A 164 7.74 -11.98 9.35
CA THR A 164 8.19 -11.31 8.13
C THR A 164 7.95 -12.26 6.96
N PHE A 165 7.34 -11.74 5.91
CA PHE A 165 7.13 -12.44 4.65
C PHE A 165 7.40 -11.50 3.48
N THR A 166 7.62 -12.08 2.30
CA THR A 166 7.88 -11.29 1.10
C THR A 166 6.57 -10.91 0.42
N LEU A 167 6.43 -9.65 0.05
CA LEU A 167 5.40 -9.17 -0.89
C LEU A 167 6.02 -9.06 -2.27
N HIS A 168 5.44 -9.77 -3.25
CA HIS A 168 5.86 -9.74 -4.64
C HIS A 168 5.02 -8.76 -5.47
N SER A 169 5.51 -8.41 -6.65
CA SER A 169 4.72 -7.66 -7.64
C SER A 169 3.47 -8.45 -8.04
N GLY A 170 2.31 -7.81 -8.03
CA GLY A 170 1.02 -8.44 -8.32
C GLY A 170 0.31 -9.03 -7.11
N ASP A 171 0.94 -9.05 -5.93
CA ASP A 171 0.29 -9.45 -4.69
C ASP A 171 -0.69 -8.38 -4.20
N VAL A 172 -1.81 -8.84 -3.61
CA VAL A 172 -2.78 -7.99 -2.91
C VAL A 172 -2.87 -8.45 -1.46
N PHE A 173 -2.71 -7.52 -0.52
CA PHE A 173 -2.76 -7.80 0.91
C PHE A 173 -3.92 -7.04 1.56
N VAL A 174 -4.70 -7.74 2.40
CA VAL A 174 -5.85 -7.18 3.11
C VAL A 174 -5.62 -7.25 4.61
N LEU A 175 -5.89 -6.15 5.31
CA LEU A 175 -6.01 -6.09 6.76
C LEU A 175 -7.44 -5.67 7.12
N ALA A 176 -8.17 -6.56 7.81
CA ALA A 176 -9.57 -6.36 8.17
C ALA A 176 -9.85 -6.89 9.58
N GLY A 177 -10.98 -6.54 10.17
CA GLY A 177 -11.45 -7.05 11.44
C GLY A 177 -10.38 -7.11 12.52
N PRO A 178 -10.08 -8.29 13.12
CA PRO A 178 -9.09 -8.42 14.20
C PRO A 178 -7.67 -8.00 13.80
N SER A 179 -7.35 -7.98 12.49
CA SER A 179 -6.04 -7.57 11.98
C SER A 179 -5.98 -6.12 11.50
N ARG A 180 -7.10 -5.38 11.46
CA ARG A 180 -7.18 -4.01 10.93
C ARG A 180 -6.20 -3.03 11.60
N LEU A 181 -5.99 -3.14 12.88
CA LEU A 181 -5.13 -2.27 13.68
C LEU A 181 -3.79 -2.91 14.07
N ARG A 182 -3.36 -3.96 13.36
CA ARG A 182 -2.04 -4.56 13.61
C ARG A 182 -0.93 -3.65 13.13
N TYR A 183 0.17 -3.64 13.90
CA TYR A 183 1.40 -2.98 13.46
C TYR A 183 2.00 -3.71 12.28
N HIS A 184 2.40 -2.95 11.28
CA HIS A 184 3.03 -3.47 10.07
C HIS A 184 4.06 -2.48 9.52
N GLY A 185 4.92 -2.97 8.61
CA GLY A 185 5.95 -2.13 8.03
C GLY A 185 6.71 -2.84 6.91
N VAL A 186 7.61 -2.13 6.26
CA VAL A 186 8.51 -2.65 5.23
C VAL A 186 9.94 -2.56 5.75
N LYS A 187 10.57 -3.71 5.97
CA LYS A 187 11.95 -3.78 6.50
C LYS A 187 12.97 -3.36 5.45
N ARG A 188 12.79 -3.81 4.21
CA ARG A 188 13.65 -3.49 3.08
C ARG A 188 12.97 -3.82 1.75
N ILE A 189 13.46 -3.22 0.69
CA ILE A 189 13.22 -3.63 -0.68
C ILE A 189 14.34 -4.58 -1.11
N ARG A 190 14.04 -5.49 -2.05
CA ARG A 190 15.01 -6.42 -2.66
C ARG A 190 15.23 -6.02 -4.12
N PRO A 191 16.20 -5.15 -4.43
CA PRO A 191 16.43 -4.71 -5.81
C PRO A 191 16.76 -5.88 -6.75
N GLY A 192 16.35 -5.77 -8.01
CA GLY A 192 16.60 -6.79 -9.04
C GLY A 192 15.59 -7.94 -9.04
N THR A 193 14.55 -7.91 -8.22
CA THR A 193 13.52 -8.97 -8.15
C THR A 193 12.24 -8.63 -8.91
N SER A 194 12.11 -7.42 -9.47
CA SER A 194 10.91 -7.01 -10.19
C SER A 194 10.72 -7.85 -11.46
N PRO A 195 9.52 -8.49 -11.64
CA PRO A 195 9.20 -9.23 -12.87
C PRO A 195 8.75 -8.30 -14.01
N ILE A 196 8.59 -7.01 -13.73
CA ILE A 196 8.10 -6.01 -14.68
C ILE A 196 9.02 -4.77 -14.69
N GLN A 197 9.02 -4.08 -15.82
CA GLN A 197 9.67 -2.77 -15.97
C GLN A 197 8.61 -1.78 -16.43
N HIS A 198 8.59 -0.60 -15.82
CA HIS A 198 7.66 0.46 -16.16
C HIS A 198 8.20 1.83 -15.72
N LYS A 199 7.91 2.89 -16.50
CA LYS A 199 8.38 4.27 -16.24
C LYS A 199 7.94 4.85 -14.88
N ALA A 200 6.82 4.38 -14.33
CA ALA A 200 6.34 4.81 -13.01
C ALA A 200 7.17 4.22 -11.86
N LEU A 201 7.81 3.06 -12.06
CA LEU A 201 8.59 2.40 -11.01
C LEU A 201 9.93 3.11 -10.80
N PRO A 202 10.31 3.42 -9.55
CA PRO A 202 11.64 3.93 -9.28
C PRO A 202 12.68 2.84 -9.53
N GLU A 203 13.87 3.24 -9.96
CA GLU A 203 14.99 2.32 -10.21
C GLU A 203 15.31 1.50 -8.96
N GLY A 204 15.33 0.17 -9.10
CA GLY A 204 15.58 -0.76 -7.99
C GLY A 204 14.51 -0.75 -6.88
N GLY A 205 13.47 0.03 -7.04
CA GLY A 205 12.45 0.26 -6.02
C GLY A 205 11.10 -0.41 -6.30
N ARG A 206 10.04 0.10 -5.66
CA ARG A 206 8.66 -0.40 -5.79
C ARG A 206 7.62 0.68 -5.56
N ILE A 207 6.42 0.42 -6.02
CA ILE A 207 5.22 1.18 -5.67
C ILE A 207 4.25 0.27 -4.92
N ASN A 208 3.56 0.86 -3.95
CA ASN A 208 2.47 0.22 -3.25
C ASN A 208 1.27 1.16 -3.19
N LEU A 209 0.12 0.67 -3.63
CA LEU A 209 -1.16 1.38 -3.52
C LEU A 209 -1.89 0.88 -2.29
N THR A 210 -2.16 1.76 -1.33
CA THR A 210 -2.89 1.42 -0.10
C THR A 210 -4.23 2.16 -0.08
N LEU A 211 -5.32 1.40 -0.26
CA LEU A 211 -6.68 1.93 -0.26
C LEU A 211 -7.28 1.87 1.14
N ARG A 212 -8.00 2.94 1.50
CA ARG A 212 -8.67 3.11 2.80
C ARG A 212 -10.00 3.82 2.65
N ARG A 213 -10.89 3.62 3.64
CA ARG A 213 -12.04 4.47 3.87
C ARG A 213 -11.67 5.46 4.97
N ALA A 214 -11.42 6.71 4.62
CA ALA A 214 -10.95 7.74 5.56
C ALA A 214 -12.09 8.42 6.32
N ARG A 215 -13.28 8.57 5.67
CA ARG A 215 -14.47 9.24 6.23
C ARG A 215 -15.73 8.43 5.97
#